data_9411aab75e9b6959a5e14329b4014ebb
#
_entry.id   9411aab75e9b6959a5e14329b4014ebb
#
_cell.length_a   1.000
_cell.length_b   1.000
_cell.length_c   1.000
_cell.angle_alpha   90.00
_cell.angle_beta   90.00
_cell.angle_gamma   90.00
#
_symmetry.space_group_name_H-M   'P 1'
#
loop_
_entity.id
_entity.type
_entity.pdbx_description
1 polymer ?
#
loop_
_entity_poly.entity_id
_entity_poly.type
_entity_poly.pdbx_seq_one_letter_code
_entity_poly.pdbx_strand_id
1 'polypeptide(L)'
;MARSTSEANLAEMLQQSLMSVLGAPPDPVPLAPQVLGVVERDRYRREHIKYQVSLNQWGYAYLLIPKGVNMPCPAIICHHSSGNFAAGKEEVVDETRPSIGVELARLGYVVMAPDAFGYGERRSPHSSGAAYDAAYTLQQYTVLLLRGETMLRHLLSDISRAVDYLVTRPEVDSARLGFIGQSYGARMALWAAAFEPRLVATVAHGSLMSYRETVRQGSWFQIEFVVPRLMQVADLHHILSLVAPRPFLLSTVEGDSHSTDASDIYQRALPTYQRLGVPQRLAHYVYPRGTGFEPAMRYKAYTWLNSWLKPY
;
A
#
# COMPACT_ATOMS: atom_id res chain seq x y z
N MET A 1 10.77 6.92 -20.28
CA MET A 1 10.33 6.47 -21.62
C MET A 1 8.84 6.19 -21.57
N ALA A 2 8.08 6.60 -22.60
CA ALA A 2 6.67 6.24 -22.74
C ALA A 2 6.54 4.78 -23.23
N ARG A 3 5.43 4.11 -22.90
CA ARG A 3 5.08 2.80 -23.48
C ARG A 3 4.92 2.91 -24.99
N SER A 4 5.25 1.86 -25.74
CA SER A 4 4.87 1.78 -27.15
C SER A 4 3.34 1.79 -27.27
N THR A 5 2.80 2.18 -28.42
CA THR A 5 1.34 2.21 -28.65
C THR A 5 0.70 0.86 -28.36
N SER A 6 1.33 -0.25 -28.74
CA SER A 6 0.84 -1.62 -28.50
C SER A 6 0.83 -1.97 -27.00
N GLU A 7 1.88 -1.58 -26.26
CA GLU A 7 1.97 -1.86 -24.80
C GLU A 7 1.06 -0.95 -24.00
N ALA A 8 0.85 0.29 -24.44
CA ALA A 8 -0.12 1.19 -23.83
C ALA A 8 -1.54 0.61 -23.98
N ASN A 9 -1.89 0.14 -25.17
CA ASN A 9 -3.20 -0.48 -25.42
C ASN A 9 -3.41 -1.75 -24.58
N LEU A 10 -2.39 -2.62 -24.45
CA LEU A 10 -2.49 -3.82 -23.64
C LEU A 10 -2.67 -3.52 -22.15
N ALA A 11 -1.93 -2.54 -21.63
CA ALA A 11 -2.07 -2.10 -20.25
C ALA A 11 -3.44 -1.47 -19.98
N GLU A 12 -3.95 -0.68 -20.92
CA GLU A 12 -5.27 -0.06 -20.84
C GLU A 12 -6.37 -1.12 -20.85
N MET A 13 -6.32 -2.10 -21.75
CA MET A 13 -7.26 -3.22 -21.80
C MET A 13 -7.27 -4.02 -20.50
N LEU A 14 -6.09 -4.30 -19.93
CA LEU A 14 -5.97 -4.99 -18.65
C LEU A 14 -6.57 -4.14 -17.52
N GLN A 15 -6.29 -2.85 -17.48
CA GLN A 15 -6.83 -1.94 -16.49
C GLN A 15 -8.36 -1.84 -16.59
N GLN A 16 -8.92 -1.72 -17.79
CA GLN A 16 -10.37 -1.73 -18.03
C GLN A 16 -11.01 -3.03 -17.56
N SER A 17 -10.39 -4.17 -17.88
CA SER A 17 -10.86 -5.50 -17.44
C SER A 17 -10.85 -5.62 -15.91
N LEU A 18 -9.80 -5.13 -15.24
CA LEU A 18 -9.72 -5.09 -13.78
C LEU A 18 -10.79 -4.16 -13.19
N MET A 19 -10.99 -2.98 -13.76
CA MET A 19 -12.03 -2.05 -13.31
C MET A 19 -13.42 -2.67 -13.39
N SER A 20 -13.69 -3.50 -14.41
CA SER A 20 -14.98 -4.17 -14.57
C SER A 20 -15.29 -5.19 -13.47
N VAL A 21 -14.28 -5.79 -12.83
CA VAL A 21 -14.45 -6.74 -11.73
C VAL A 21 -14.28 -6.10 -10.35
N LEU A 22 -13.58 -4.98 -10.25
CA LEU A 22 -13.44 -4.23 -9.00
C LEU A 22 -14.72 -3.49 -8.60
N GLY A 23 -15.57 -3.15 -9.56
CA GLY A 23 -16.77 -2.36 -9.36
C GLY A 23 -16.51 -0.84 -9.36
N ALA A 24 -17.56 -0.07 -9.13
CA ALA A 24 -17.48 1.38 -9.09
C ALA A 24 -16.72 1.88 -7.84
N PRO A 25 -15.96 2.99 -7.94
CA PRO A 25 -15.42 3.64 -6.77
C PRO A 25 -16.54 4.29 -5.95
N PRO A 26 -16.31 4.53 -4.64
CA PRO A 26 -17.19 5.41 -3.88
C PRO A 26 -17.33 6.78 -4.54
N ASP A 27 -18.49 7.41 -4.35
CA ASP A 27 -18.72 8.77 -4.82
C ASP A 27 -17.69 9.74 -4.21
N PRO A 28 -17.16 10.68 -5.00
CA PRO A 28 -16.20 11.64 -4.51
C PRO A 28 -16.84 12.61 -3.52
N VAL A 29 -16.13 12.91 -2.44
CA VAL A 29 -16.54 13.86 -1.41
C VAL A 29 -15.40 14.86 -1.14
N PRO A 30 -15.66 16.06 -0.60
CA PRO A 30 -14.59 16.94 -0.12
C PRO A 30 -13.73 16.24 0.91
N LEU A 31 -12.41 16.52 0.95
CA LEU A 31 -11.50 15.91 1.94
C LEU A 31 -11.86 16.28 3.39
N ALA A 32 -12.32 17.50 3.62
CA ALA A 32 -12.66 18.03 4.94
C ALA A 32 -11.65 17.66 6.05
N PRO A 33 -10.33 17.88 5.85
CA PRO A 33 -9.30 17.39 6.76
C PRO A 33 -9.38 18.09 8.12
N GLN A 34 -9.09 17.33 9.18
CA GLN A 34 -9.03 17.82 10.55
C GLN A 34 -7.80 17.28 11.23
N VAL A 35 -7.08 18.16 11.95
CA VAL A 35 -6.01 17.77 12.87
C VAL A 35 -6.65 17.55 14.24
N LEU A 36 -6.57 16.32 14.72
CA LEU A 36 -7.16 15.88 15.99
C LEU A 36 -6.19 16.08 17.17
N GLY A 37 -4.89 16.07 16.90
CA GLY A 37 -3.88 16.25 17.91
C GLY A 37 -2.50 16.38 17.28
N VAL A 38 -1.57 17.01 18.03
CA VAL A 38 -0.18 17.19 17.62
C VAL A 38 0.73 16.78 18.75
N VAL A 39 1.76 16.01 18.42
CA VAL A 39 2.79 15.60 19.38
C VAL A 39 4.17 15.98 18.81
N GLU A 40 4.90 16.80 19.55
CA GLU A 40 6.26 17.14 19.19
C GLU A 40 7.23 16.03 19.62
N ARG A 41 8.15 15.69 18.72
CA ARG A 41 9.26 14.76 18.94
C ARG A 41 10.57 15.46 18.58
N ASP A 42 11.68 14.89 19.00
CA ASP A 42 13.00 15.47 18.70
C ASP A 42 13.23 15.65 17.20
N ARG A 43 13.03 14.59 16.41
CA ARG A 43 13.35 14.57 14.98
C ARG A 43 12.18 14.79 14.04
N TYR A 44 10.95 14.82 14.54
CA TYR A 44 9.73 15.01 13.74
C TYR A 44 8.57 15.55 14.60
N ARG A 45 7.55 16.08 13.96
CA ARG A 45 6.23 16.39 14.54
C ARG A 45 5.26 15.31 14.06
N ARG A 46 4.45 14.75 14.95
CA ARG A 46 3.38 13.82 14.60
C ARG A 46 2.04 14.49 14.76
N GLU A 47 1.29 14.56 13.66
CA GLU A 47 -0.09 15.00 13.65
C GLU A 47 -1.02 13.77 13.60
N HIS A 48 -2.02 13.73 14.46
CA HIS A 48 -3.15 12.82 14.35
C HIS A 48 -4.21 13.50 13.51
N ILE A 49 -4.59 12.91 12.40
CA ILE A 49 -5.46 13.53 11.41
C ILE A 49 -6.62 12.61 11.03
N LYS A 50 -7.74 13.22 10.62
CA LYS A 50 -8.78 12.54 9.88
C LYS A 50 -9.16 13.33 8.63
N TYR A 51 -9.63 12.62 7.61
CA TYR A 51 -10.10 13.20 6.33
C TYR A 51 -11.20 12.30 5.78
N GLN A 52 -12.11 12.90 5.02
CA GLN A 52 -13.23 12.16 4.47
C GLN A 52 -12.81 11.34 3.25
N VAL A 53 -13.10 10.02 3.26
CA VAL A 53 -12.76 9.09 2.18
C VAL A 53 -13.94 8.75 1.29
N SER A 54 -15.16 8.75 1.86
CA SER A 54 -16.43 8.64 1.14
C SER A 54 -17.55 9.22 2.00
N LEU A 55 -18.78 9.23 1.50
CA LEU A 55 -19.92 9.68 2.28
C LEU A 55 -20.05 8.90 3.58
N ASN A 56 -20.03 9.60 4.71
CA ASN A 56 -20.09 9.04 6.07
C ASN A 56 -18.90 8.11 6.45
N GLN A 57 -17.79 8.12 5.68
CA GLN A 57 -16.59 7.36 5.99
C GLN A 57 -15.39 8.29 6.16
N TRP A 58 -14.66 8.10 7.26
CA TRP A 58 -13.46 8.87 7.58
C TRP A 58 -12.22 7.97 7.52
N GLY A 59 -11.18 8.47 6.89
CA GLY A 59 -9.82 7.97 7.03
C GLY A 59 -9.17 8.60 8.26
N TYR A 60 -8.46 7.80 9.04
CA TYR A 60 -7.65 8.25 10.16
C TYR A 60 -6.20 7.92 9.88
N ALA A 61 -5.30 8.84 10.19
CA ALA A 61 -3.88 8.62 9.96
C ALA A 61 -3.02 9.37 10.96
N TYR A 62 -1.76 8.94 11.10
CA TYR A 62 -0.69 9.79 11.61
C TYR A 62 0.11 10.36 10.44
N LEU A 63 0.38 11.67 10.52
CA LEU A 63 1.32 12.35 9.62
C LEU A 63 2.56 12.72 10.42
N LEU A 64 3.71 12.14 10.08
CA LEU A 64 4.99 12.44 10.68
C LEU A 64 5.72 13.41 9.75
N ILE A 65 6.03 14.61 10.24
CA ILE A 65 6.68 15.66 9.49
C ILE A 65 8.10 15.83 10.03
N PRO A 66 9.14 15.52 9.25
CA PRO A 66 10.52 15.57 9.71
C PRO A 66 10.95 17.00 10.07
N LYS A 67 11.89 17.13 11.02
CA LYS A 67 12.50 18.39 11.41
C LYS A 67 13.94 18.49 10.88
N GLY A 68 14.39 19.70 10.63
CA GLY A 68 15.77 19.95 10.20
C GLY A 68 16.07 19.52 8.75
N VAL A 69 15.04 19.44 7.91
CA VAL A 69 15.17 19.18 6.47
C VAL A 69 14.54 20.30 5.65
N ASN A 70 15.01 20.48 4.42
CA ASN A 70 14.42 21.44 3.50
C ASN A 70 13.04 20.97 3.05
N MET A 71 12.05 21.89 3.10
CA MET A 71 10.71 21.66 2.62
C MET A 71 10.46 22.38 1.29
N PRO A 72 9.60 21.85 0.40
CA PRO A 72 8.92 20.56 0.51
C PRO A 72 9.85 19.36 0.33
N CYS A 73 9.59 18.26 1.02
CA CYS A 73 10.36 17.04 0.93
C CYS A 73 9.52 15.84 0.46
N PRO A 74 10.14 14.72 0.01
CA PRO A 74 9.39 13.54 -0.44
C PRO A 74 8.50 12.98 0.66
N ALA A 75 7.35 12.40 0.28
CA ALA A 75 6.44 11.76 1.21
C ALA A 75 6.24 10.27 0.91
N ILE A 76 5.98 9.50 1.96
CA ILE A 76 5.77 8.05 1.87
C ILE A 76 4.49 7.67 2.63
N ILE A 77 3.60 6.92 1.97
CA ILE A 77 2.55 6.19 2.67
C ILE A 77 3.16 4.93 3.24
N CYS A 78 3.09 4.78 4.56
CA CYS A 78 3.58 3.63 5.31
C CYS A 78 2.39 2.83 5.84
N HIS A 79 2.12 1.67 5.23
CA HIS A 79 0.92 0.90 5.51
C HIS A 79 1.22 -0.27 6.47
N HIS A 80 0.36 -0.43 7.49
CA HIS A 80 0.47 -1.45 8.52
C HIS A 80 0.18 -2.87 8.00
N SER A 81 0.51 -3.89 8.81
CA SER A 81 0.16 -5.29 8.57
C SER A 81 -1.26 -5.62 9.05
N SER A 82 -1.69 -6.86 8.89
CA SER A 82 -2.97 -7.37 9.41
C SER A 82 -2.86 -8.06 10.77
N GLY A 83 -1.69 -8.03 11.38
CA GLY A 83 -1.43 -8.82 12.60
C GLY A 83 -2.23 -8.39 13.82
N ASN A 84 -2.70 -7.14 13.88
CA ASN A 84 -3.45 -6.61 15.02
C ASN A 84 -4.48 -5.57 14.55
N PHE A 85 -5.76 -5.96 14.54
CA PHE A 85 -6.88 -5.06 14.19
C PHE A 85 -6.90 -3.79 15.05
N ALA A 86 -6.58 -3.90 16.35
CA ALA A 86 -6.61 -2.77 17.26
C ALA A 86 -5.48 -1.77 17.02
N ALA A 87 -4.32 -2.22 16.54
CA ALA A 87 -3.17 -1.35 16.37
C ALA A 87 -3.28 -0.47 15.12
N GLY A 88 -3.66 -1.05 13.97
CA GLY A 88 -3.72 -0.29 12.73
C GLY A 88 -2.43 0.51 12.50
N LYS A 89 -2.58 1.82 12.28
CA LYS A 89 -1.45 2.76 12.07
C LYS A 89 -0.42 2.81 13.20
N GLU A 90 -0.82 2.49 14.45
CA GLU A 90 0.11 2.47 15.60
C GLU A 90 1.26 1.49 15.36
N GLU A 91 1.03 0.40 14.63
CA GLU A 91 2.05 -0.61 14.36
C GLU A 91 3.29 -0.02 13.66
N VAL A 92 3.08 0.91 12.74
CA VAL A 92 4.16 1.49 11.92
C VAL A 92 4.74 2.79 12.47
N VAL A 93 4.19 3.30 13.57
CA VAL A 93 4.68 4.52 14.25
C VAL A 93 4.99 4.29 15.73
N ASP A 94 5.01 3.05 16.18
CA ASP A 94 5.37 2.68 17.55
C ASP A 94 6.79 3.10 17.88
N GLU A 95 6.95 3.98 18.89
CA GLU A 95 8.25 4.51 19.31
C GLU A 95 8.97 3.63 20.34
N THR A 96 8.26 2.63 20.88
CA THR A 96 8.84 1.69 21.86
C THR A 96 9.70 0.60 21.20
N ARG A 97 9.61 0.49 19.90
CA ARG A 97 10.36 -0.46 19.06
C ARG A 97 10.74 0.18 17.71
N PRO A 98 11.72 -0.38 16.99
CA PRO A 98 12.00 0.06 15.62
C PRO A 98 10.76 -0.09 14.74
N SER A 99 10.26 1.03 14.19
CA SER A 99 9.09 1.06 13.33
C SER A 99 9.37 1.81 12.03
N ILE A 100 8.80 1.32 10.94
CA ILE A 100 9.07 1.77 9.57
C ILE A 100 8.78 3.27 9.43
N GLY A 101 7.65 3.73 9.93
CA GLY A 101 7.24 5.13 9.79
C GLY A 101 8.14 6.08 10.55
N VAL A 102 8.54 5.74 11.78
CA VAL A 102 9.46 6.56 12.59
C VAL A 102 10.85 6.61 11.95
N GLU A 103 11.36 5.47 11.47
CA GLU A 103 12.67 5.42 10.80
C GLU A 103 12.68 6.27 9.52
N LEU A 104 11.62 6.20 8.69
CA LEU A 104 11.51 7.02 7.48
C LEU A 104 11.37 8.52 7.79
N ALA A 105 10.61 8.88 8.82
CA ALA A 105 10.53 10.28 9.25
C ALA A 105 11.92 10.82 9.71
N ARG A 106 12.69 10.02 10.44
CA ARG A 106 14.07 10.34 10.83
C ARG A 106 15.03 10.45 9.65
N LEU A 107 14.73 9.74 8.55
CA LEU A 107 15.45 9.86 7.29
C LEU A 107 15.02 11.07 6.45
N GLY A 108 14.09 11.90 6.94
CA GLY A 108 13.67 13.15 6.31
C GLY A 108 12.57 12.97 5.25
N TYR A 109 11.70 11.99 5.42
CA TYR A 109 10.45 11.88 4.67
C TYR A 109 9.26 12.40 5.47
N VAL A 110 8.33 13.07 4.83
CA VAL A 110 6.97 13.13 5.38
C VAL A 110 6.39 11.72 5.30
N VAL A 111 5.86 11.20 6.42
CA VAL A 111 5.30 9.85 6.46
C VAL A 111 3.83 9.92 6.83
N MET A 112 2.99 9.34 6.01
CA MET A 112 1.58 9.15 6.31
C MET A 112 1.31 7.68 6.62
N ALA A 113 0.83 7.41 7.83
CA ALA A 113 0.44 6.09 8.30
C ALA A 113 -1.09 6.04 8.44
N PRO A 114 -1.84 5.57 7.44
CA PRO A 114 -3.29 5.47 7.51
C PRO A 114 -3.75 4.19 8.20
N ASP A 115 -4.93 4.22 8.84
CA ASP A 115 -5.66 3.01 9.19
C ASP A 115 -6.39 2.47 7.96
N ALA A 116 -6.22 1.18 7.67
CA ALA A 116 -7.09 0.48 6.75
C ALA A 116 -8.50 0.35 7.33
N PHE A 117 -9.49 0.16 6.45
CA PHE A 117 -10.85 -0.16 6.90
C PHE A 117 -10.84 -1.43 7.76
N GLY A 118 -11.53 -1.39 8.89
CA GLY A 118 -11.55 -2.48 9.86
C GLY A 118 -10.39 -2.48 10.88
N TYR A 119 -9.43 -1.55 10.77
CA TYR A 119 -8.27 -1.45 11.66
C TYR A 119 -8.22 -0.11 12.40
N GLY A 120 -7.53 -0.09 13.53
CA GLY A 120 -7.31 1.12 14.34
C GLY A 120 -8.60 1.84 14.67
N GLU A 121 -8.72 3.10 14.29
CA GLU A 121 -9.93 3.91 14.52
C GLU A 121 -11.05 3.64 13.50
N ARG A 122 -10.79 2.80 12.49
CA ARG A 122 -11.78 2.39 11.49
C ARG A 122 -12.39 1.00 11.78
N ARG A 123 -12.14 0.45 12.96
CA ARG A 123 -12.80 -0.76 13.46
C ARG A 123 -14.29 -0.53 13.67
N SER A 124 -14.99 -1.61 13.96
CA SER A 124 -16.36 -1.50 14.45
C SER A 124 -16.44 -0.59 15.67
N PRO A 125 -17.40 0.37 15.71
CA PRO A 125 -17.62 1.19 16.90
C PRO A 125 -18.02 0.37 18.14
N HIS A 126 -18.44 -0.88 17.95
CA HIS A 126 -18.84 -1.82 19.02
C HIS A 126 -17.82 -2.94 19.21
N SER A 127 -16.56 -2.73 18.79
CA SER A 127 -15.52 -3.76 18.87
C SER A 127 -15.38 -4.31 20.29
N SER A 128 -15.48 -5.64 20.38
CA SER A 128 -15.22 -6.41 21.62
C SER A 128 -14.00 -7.32 21.47
N GLY A 129 -13.21 -7.15 20.43
CA GLY A 129 -11.99 -7.90 20.15
C GLY A 129 -11.87 -8.36 18.70
N ALA A 130 -10.74 -8.99 18.37
CA ALA A 130 -10.35 -9.32 17.01
C ALA A 130 -11.38 -10.17 16.24
N ALA A 131 -12.04 -11.12 16.89
CA ALA A 131 -13.07 -11.94 16.27
C ALA A 131 -14.29 -11.11 15.85
N TYR A 132 -14.67 -10.12 16.66
CA TYR A 132 -15.76 -9.20 16.34
C TYR A 132 -15.38 -8.28 15.18
N ASP A 133 -14.15 -7.75 15.19
CA ASP A 133 -13.65 -6.87 14.11
C ASP A 133 -13.56 -7.63 12.78
N ALA A 134 -13.12 -8.88 12.79
CA ALA A 134 -13.12 -9.74 11.60
C ALA A 134 -14.55 -10.01 11.08
N ALA A 135 -15.51 -10.31 11.97
CA ALA A 135 -16.91 -10.51 11.61
C ALA A 135 -17.54 -9.23 11.03
N TYR A 136 -17.23 -8.07 11.63
CA TYR A 136 -17.67 -6.77 11.11
C TYR A 136 -17.12 -6.51 9.70
N THR A 137 -15.83 -6.74 9.49
CA THR A 137 -15.20 -6.56 8.16
C THR A 137 -15.84 -7.49 7.13
N LEU A 138 -16.10 -8.76 7.49
CA LEU A 138 -16.81 -9.71 6.63
C LEU A 138 -18.23 -9.25 6.30
N GLN A 139 -18.95 -8.71 7.27
CA GLN A 139 -20.30 -8.17 7.06
C GLN A 139 -20.27 -6.99 6.07
N GLN A 140 -19.35 -6.04 6.25
CA GLN A 140 -19.21 -4.90 5.36
C GLN A 140 -18.84 -5.34 3.94
N TYR A 141 -17.92 -6.29 3.80
CA TYR A 141 -17.57 -6.89 2.52
C TYR A 141 -18.80 -7.53 1.85
N THR A 142 -19.60 -8.29 2.61
CA THR A 142 -20.82 -8.92 2.09
C THR A 142 -21.81 -7.88 1.56
N VAL A 143 -21.99 -6.77 2.29
CA VAL A 143 -22.86 -5.66 1.84
C VAL A 143 -22.35 -5.04 0.54
N LEU A 144 -21.05 -4.84 0.40
CA LEU A 144 -20.46 -4.33 -0.84
C LEU A 144 -20.70 -5.29 -2.01
N LEU A 145 -20.49 -6.59 -1.81
CA LEU A 145 -20.76 -7.60 -2.84
C LEU A 145 -22.23 -7.60 -3.32
N LEU A 146 -23.17 -7.42 -2.40
CA LEU A 146 -24.60 -7.32 -2.74
C LEU A 146 -24.91 -6.08 -3.60
N ARG A 147 -24.06 -5.07 -3.55
CA ARG A 147 -24.15 -3.85 -4.36
C ARG A 147 -23.36 -3.94 -5.67
N GLY A 148 -22.67 -5.05 -5.93
CA GLY A 148 -21.75 -5.17 -7.07
C GLY A 148 -20.43 -4.43 -6.89
N GLU A 149 -20.06 -4.10 -5.66
CA GLU A 149 -18.84 -3.40 -5.27
C GLU A 149 -17.87 -4.38 -4.60
N THR A 150 -16.59 -4.01 -4.52
CA THR A 150 -15.59 -4.81 -3.79
C THR A 150 -14.91 -3.98 -2.71
N MET A 151 -14.53 -4.62 -1.60
CA MET A 151 -13.77 -3.95 -0.55
C MET A 151 -12.45 -3.39 -1.09
N LEU A 152 -11.78 -4.14 -1.97
CA LEU A 152 -10.53 -3.69 -2.58
C LEU A 152 -10.70 -2.36 -3.34
N ARG A 153 -11.83 -2.16 -4.04
CA ARG A 153 -12.10 -0.90 -4.74
C ARG A 153 -12.21 0.28 -3.78
N HIS A 154 -12.86 0.08 -2.64
CA HIS A 154 -12.97 1.08 -1.58
C HIS A 154 -11.59 1.38 -0.95
N LEU A 155 -10.78 0.35 -0.66
CA LEU A 155 -9.42 0.53 -0.13
C LEU A 155 -8.51 1.29 -1.10
N LEU A 156 -8.61 1.03 -2.41
CA LEU A 156 -7.88 1.80 -3.42
C LEU A 156 -8.32 3.26 -3.45
N SER A 157 -9.62 3.53 -3.29
CA SER A 157 -10.13 4.88 -3.13
C SER A 157 -9.57 5.54 -1.86
N ASP A 158 -9.52 4.84 -0.74
CA ASP A 158 -8.95 5.33 0.52
C ASP A 158 -7.48 5.76 0.33
N ILE A 159 -6.67 4.95 -0.38
CA ILE A 159 -5.27 5.32 -0.69
C ILE A 159 -5.20 6.54 -1.60
N SER A 160 -6.05 6.62 -2.62
CA SER A 160 -6.10 7.81 -3.49
C SER A 160 -6.47 9.06 -2.68
N ARG A 161 -7.40 8.97 -1.74
CA ARG A 161 -7.77 10.06 -0.81
C ARG A 161 -6.63 10.44 0.15
N ALA A 162 -5.84 9.44 0.59
CA ALA A 162 -4.62 9.71 1.36
C ALA A 162 -3.59 10.49 0.53
N VAL A 163 -3.41 10.14 -0.74
CA VAL A 163 -2.56 10.90 -1.67
C VAL A 163 -3.14 12.30 -1.91
N ASP A 164 -4.46 12.44 -2.10
CA ASP A 164 -5.12 13.76 -2.23
C ASP A 164 -4.81 14.64 -1.02
N TYR A 165 -4.87 14.10 0.19
CA TYR A 165 -4.50 14.84 1.39
C TYR A 165 -3.01 15.23 1.39
N LEU A 166 -2.11 14.30 1.07
CA LEU A 166 -0.67 14.59 1.05
C LEU A 166 -0.32 15.73 0.10
N VAL A 167 -0.92 15.77 -1.10
CA VAL A 167 -0.62 16.82 -2.08
C VAL A 167 -1.14 18.20 -1.68
N THR A 168 -2.04 18.29 -0.69
CA THR A 168 -2.47 19.59 -0.13
C THR A 168 -1.49 20.16 0.89
N ARG A 169 -0.53 19.36 1.36
CA ARG A 169 0.38 19.74 2.44
C ARG A 169 1.58 20.54 1.90
N PRO A 170 1.88 21.72 2.45
CA PRO A 170 3.02 22.52 2.01
C PRO A 170 4.37 21.87 2.30
N GLU A 171 4.44 20.91 3.24
CA GLU A 171 5.65 20.16 3.57
C GLU A 171 5.97 19.07 2.53
N VAL A 172 5.02 18.72 1.65
CA VAL A 172 5.11 17.57 0.74
C VAL A 172 5.46 18.01 -0.67
N ASP A 173 6.51 17.38 -1.23
CA ASP A 173 6.76 17.43 -2.67
C ASP A 173 5.87 16.41 -3.38
N SER A 174 4.81 16.89 -4.00
CA SER A 174 3.81 16.07 -4.68
C SER A 174 4.34 15.27 -5.88
N ALA A 175 5.52 15.62 -6.41
CA ALA A 175 6.19 14.87 -7.47
C ALA A 175 7.03 13.69 -6.95
N ARG A 176 7.20 13.54 -5.62
CA ARG A 176 8.05 12.54 -4.99
C ARG A 176 7.31 11.76 -3.90
N LEU A 177 6.25 11.06 -4.31
CA LEU A 177 5.43 10.23 -3.42
C LEU A 177 5.82 8.76 -3.52
N GLY A 178 5.95 8.08 -2.40
CA GLY A 178 6.24 6.67 -2.31
C GLY A 178 5.24 5.89 -1.49
N PHE A 179 5.35 4.57 -1.56
CA PHE A 179 4.56 3.66 -0.74
C PHE A 179 5.44 2.53 -0.21
N ILE A 180 5.27 2.17 1.05
CA ILE A 180 5.89 1.00 1.66
C ILE A 180 4.88 0.29 2.54
N GLY A 181 4.87 -1.05 2.46
CA GLY A 181 4.01 -1.86 3.31
C GLY A 181 4.56 -3.25 3.56
N GLN A 182 4.14 -3.83 4.67
CA GLN A 182 4.47 -5.19 5.08
C GLN A 182 3.22 -6.04 5.14
N SER A 183 3.28 -7.30 4.70
CA SER A 183 2.19 -8.27 4.79
C SER A 183 0.92 -7.74 4.09
N TYR A 184 -0.16 -7.48 4.81
CA TYR A 184 -1.35 -6.80 4.28
C TYR A 184 -0.97 -5.49 3.55
N GLY A 185 -0.12 -4.66 4.18
CA GLY A 185 0.40 -3.43 3.58
C GLY A 185 1.21 -3.67 2.32
N ALA A 186 1.90 -4.80 2.18
CA ALA A 186 2.62 -5.16 0.95
C ALA A 186 1.65 -5.45 -0.21
N ARG A 187 0.57 -6.17 0.07
CA ARG A 187 -0.49 -6.43 -0.90
C ARG A 187 -1.19 -5.14 -1.31
N MET A 188 -1.47 -4.24 -0.34
CA MET A 188 -1.96 -2.89 -0.62
C MET A 188 -0.97 -2.07 -1.45
N ALA A 189 0.34 -2.16 -1.17
CA ALA A 189 1.37 -1.45 -1.92
C ALA A 189 1.36 -1.82 -3.41
N LEU A 190 1.22 -3.11 -3.72
CA LEU A 190 1.13 -3.59 -5.11
C LEU A 190 -0.11 -3.05 -5.82
N TRP A 191 -1.28 -3.17 -5.20
CA TRP A 191 -2.53 -2.68 -5.78
C TRP A 191 -2.55 -1.16 -5.88
N ALA A 192 -2.12 -0.46 -4.83
CA ALA A 192 -2.02 1.01 -4.83
C ALA A 192 -1.08 1.49 -5.95
N ALA A 193 0.10 0.88 -6.09
CA ALA A 193 1.05 1.24 -7.14
C ALA A 193 0.45 1.06 -8.54
N ALA A 194 -0.39 0.04 -8.77
CA ALA A 194 -1.02 -0.18 -10.07
C ALA A 194 -2.11 0.85 -10.41
N PHE A 195 -2.85 1.35 -9.41
CA PHE A 195 -4.03 2.20 -9.61
C PHE A 195 -3.86 3.67 -9.20
N GLU A 196 -2.77 4.02 -8.48
CA GLU A 196 -2.46 5.39 -8.09
C GLU A 196 -1.16 5.85 -8.80
N PRO A 197 -1.27 6.52 -9.95
CA PRO A 197 -0.12 6.88 -10.78
C PRO A 197 0.81 7.92 -10.14
N ARG A 198 0.35 8.65 -9.11
CA ARG A 198 1.18 9.64 -8.39
C ARG A 198 2.23 8.99 -7.48
N LEU A 199 2.09 7.69 -7.19
CA LEU A 199 3.13 6.94 -6.46
C LEU A 199 4.32 6.65 -7.37
N VAL A 200 5.45 7.27 -7.08
CA VAL A 200 6.67 7.22 -7.91
C VAL A 200 7.50 5.97 -7.64
N ALA A 201 7.60 5.52 -6.38
CA ALA A 201 8.36 4.34 -5.99
C ALA A 201 7.65 3.54 -4.91
N THR A 202 7.74 2.22 -4.98
CA THR A 202 7.00 1.33 -4.08
C THR A 202 7.88 0.21 -3.57
N VAL A 203 7.65 -0.15 -2.30
CA VAL A 203 8.24 -1.33 -1.64
C VAL A 203 7.13 -2.18 -1.04
N ALA A 204 7.14 -3.48 -1.33
CA ALA A 204 6.24 -4.47 -0.77
C ALA A 204 7.04 -5.59 -0.10
N HIS A 205 6.85 -5.80 1.21
CA HIS A 205 7.55 -6.82 1.98
C HIS A 205 6.62 -7.92 2.49
N GLY A 206 6.85 -9.16 2.01
CA GLY A 206 6.07 -10.36 2.38
C GLY A 206 4.65 -10.39 1.77
N SER A 207 3.95 -11.48 2.01
CA SER A 207 2.53 -11.72 1.62
C SER A 207 2.18 -11.44 0.15
N LEU A 208 3.14 -11.72 -0.74
CA LEU A 208 2.98 -11.60 -2.20
C LEU A 208 2.84 -12.99 -2.83
N MET A 209 1.82 -13.73 -2.45
CA MET A 209 1.42 -15.00 -3.08
C MET A 209 0.28 -14.76 -4.06
N SER A 210 0.38 -15.31 -5.27
CA SER A 210 -0.65 -15.16 -6.30
C SER A 210 -1.99 -15.77 -5.86
N TYR A 211 -3.08 -15.31 -6.46
CA TYR A 211 -4.41 -15.86 -6.19
C TYR A 211 -4.48 -17.35 -6.56
N ARG A 212 -3.88 -17.74 -7.68
CA ARG A 212 -3.83 -19.15 -8.13
C ARG A 212 -3.08 -20.03 -7.13
N GLU A 213 -1.94 -19.56 -6.66
CA GLU A 213 -1.13 -20.30 -5.69
C GLU A 213 -1.83 -20.38 -4.34
N THR A 214 -2.49 -19.31 -3.88
CA THR A 214 -3.31 -19.31 -2.67
C THR A 214 -4.41 -20.38 -2.73
N VAL A 215 -5.13 -20.47 -3.87
CA VAL A 215 -6.15 -21.52 -4.09
C VAL A 215 -5.51 -22.90 -4.11
N ARG A 216 -4.39 -23.08 -4.84
CA ARG A 216 -3.70 -24.38 -4.97
C ARG A 216 -3.24 -24.93 -3.61
N GLN A 217 -2.80 -24.04 -2.72
CA GLN A 217 -2.35 -24.42 -1.37
C GLN A 217 -3.49 -24.56 -0.36
N GLY A 218 -4.72 -24.16 -0.69
CA GLY A 218 -5.81 -24.07 0.27
C GLY A 218 -5.54 -23.02 1.37
N SER A 219 -4.73 -22.01 1.07
CA SER A 219 -4.36 -20.96 2.02
C SER A 219 -5.48 -19.95 2.19
N TRP A 220 -5.40 -19.18 3.30
CA TRP A 220 -6.39 -18.14 3.59
C TRP A 220 -6.26 -16.93 2.68
N PHE A 221 -7.41 -16.42 2.25
CA PHE A 221 -7.51 -15.10 1.64
C PHE A 221 -7.85 -14.06 2.71
N GLN A 222 -7.14 -12.95 2.68
CA GLN A 222 -7.61 -11.75 3.34
C GLN A 222 -8.84 -11.26 2.57
N ILE A 223 -9.98 -11.21 3.26
CA ILE A 223 -11.29 -10.96 2.64
C ILE A 223 -11.31 -9.66 1.82
N GLU A 224 -10.55 -8.67 2.24
CA GLU A 224 -10.44 -7.37 1.60
C GLU A 224 -9.90 -7.43 0.17
N PHE A 225 -9.11 -8.47 -0.14
CA PHE A 225 -8.54 -8.68 -1.48
C PHE A 225 -9.33 -9.69 -2.32
N VAL A 226 -10.43 -10.21 -1.81
CA VAL A 226 -11.28 -11.10 -2.59
C VAL A 226 -12.13 -10.29 -3.57
N VAL A 227 -11.92 -10.51 -4.86
CA VAL A 227 -12.63 -9.84 -5.95
C VAL A 227 -13.28 -10.93 -6.81
N PRO A 228 -14.60 -10.96 -6.94
CA PRO A 228 -15.28 -11.93 -7.79
C PRO A 228 -14.75 -11.88 -9.23
N ARG A 229 -14.52 -13.06 -9.82
CA ARG A 229 -14.02 -13.21 -11.19
C ARG A 229 -12.59 -12.70 -11.46
N LEU A 230 -11.86 -12.21 -10.46
CA LEU A 230 -10.51 -11.68 -10.67
C LEU A 230 -9.60 -12.68 -11.40
N MET A 231 -9.60 -13.95 -10.99
CA MET A 231 -8.75 -14.99 -11.59
C MET A 231 -9.07 -15.30 -13.05
N GLN A 232 -10.21 -14.85 -13.58
CA GLN A 232 -10.55 -14.93 -15.00
C GLN A 232 -9.90 -13.78 -15.80
N VAL A 233 -9.52 -12.70 -15.14
CA VAL A 233 -8.99 -11.46 -15.73
C VAL A 233 -7.51 -11.33 -15.52
N ALA A 234 -7.04 -11.54 -14.27
CA ALA A 234 -5.67 -11.24 -13.86
C ALA A 234 -5.20 -12.08 -12.67
N ASP A 235 -3.90 -11.99 -12.39
CA ASP A 235 -3.27 -12.39 -11.13
C ASP A 235 -2.16 -11.39 -10.79
N LEU A 236 -1.48 -11.52 -9.65
CA LEU A 236 -0.58 -10.49 -9.11
C LEU A 236 0.53 -10.06 -10.08
N HIS A 237 1.07 -10.96 -10.92
CA HIS A 237 2.07 -10.57 -11.92
C HIS A 237 1.52 -9.62 -13.00
N HIS A 238 0.24 -9.72 -13.33
CA HIS A 238 -0.42 -8.76 -14.23
C HIS A 238 -0.57 -7.39 -13.55
N ILE A 239 -0.97 -7.38 -12.26
CA ILE A 239 -1.05 -6.15 -11.46
C ILE A 239 0.32 -5.49 -11.37
N LEU A 240 1.39 -6.27 -11.11
CA LEU A 240 2.76 -5.76 -11.06
C LEU A 240 3.22 -5.20 -12.41
N SER A 241 2.79 -5.80 -13.51
CA SER A 241 3.09 -5.29 -14.86
C SER A 241 2.46 -3.92 -15.15
N LEU A 242 1.30 -3.61 -14.53
CA LEU A 242 0.67 -2.28 -14.64
C LEU A 242 1.45 -1.18 -13.93
N VAL A 243 2.29 -1.52 -12.95
CA VAL A 243 3.14 -0.55 -12.24
C VAL A 243 4.21 0.03 -13.15
N ALA A 244 4.71 -0.75 -14.12
CA ALA A 244 5.74 -0.32 -15.04
C ALA A 244 5.35 0.99 -15.78
N PRO A 245 6.27 1.94 -15.99
CA PRO A 245 7.72 1.86 -15.78
C PRO A 245 8.16 2.35 -14.38
N ARG A 246 7.27 2.49 -13.41
CA ARG A 246 7.59 3.01 -12.07
C ARG A 246 8.33 1.95 -11.23
N PRO A 247 9.32 2.39 -10.42
CA PRO A 247 10.10 1.50 -9.55
C PRO A 247 9.25 0.71 -8.56
N PHE A 248 9.47 -0.61 -8.52
CA PHE A 248 8.83 -1.51 -7.57
C PHE A 248 9.84 -2.53 -7.01
N LEU A 249 9.91 -2.61 -5.69
CA LEU A 249 10.72 -3.61 -4.98
C LEU A 249 9.81 -4.63 -4.31
N LEU A 250 9.96 -5.90 -4.72
CA LEU A 250 9.49 -7.04 -3.94
C LEU A 250 10.58 -7.43 -2.94
N SER A 251 10.20 -7.64 -1.69
CA SER A 251 11.09 -8.05 -0.61
C SER A 251 10.44 -9.22 0.12
N THR A 252 11.06 -10.40 0.08
CA THR A 252 10.50 -11.62 0.66
C THR A 252 11.55 -12.38 1.45
N VAL A 253 11.11 -13.32 2.26
CA VAL A 253 11.96 -14.22 3.03
C VAL A 253 11.80 -15.63 2.48
N GLU A 254 12.90 -16.36 2.37
CA GLU A 254 12.88 -17.75 1.96
C GLU A 254 12.05 -18.59 2.95
N GLY A 255 11.15 -19.42 2.41
CA GLY A 255 10.23 -20.22 3.23
C GLY A 255 9.02 -19.46 3.80
N ASP A 256 8.82 -18.18 3.46
CA ASP A 256 7.58 -17.47 3.81
C ASP A 256 6.38 -18.11 3.10
N SER A 257 5.50 -18.73 3.88
CA SER A 257 4.31 -19.42 3.38
C SER A 257 3.29 -18.52 2.67
N HIS A 258 3.41 -17.21 2.84
CA HIS A 258 2.54 -16.20 2.21
C HIS A 258 3.18 -15.54 0.97
N SER A 259 4.37 -16.00 0.57
CA SER A 259 5.12 -15.47 -0.58
C SER A 259 5.76 -16.57 -1.43
N THR A 260 5.19 -17.78 -1.42
CA THR A 260 5.82 -18.99 -1.99
C THR A 260 6.13 -18.89 -3.48
N ASP A 261 5.33 -18.14 -4.24
CA ASP A 261 5.52 -17.90 -5.68
C ASP A 261 5.88 -16.43 -6.03
N ALA A 262 6.39 -15.67 -5.07
CA ALA A 262 6.78 -14.27 -5.31
C ALA A 262 7.86 -14.15 -6.40
N SER A 263 8.76 -15.13 -6.49
CA SER A 263 9.76 -15.19 -7.56
C SER A 263 9.12 -15.40 -8.94
N ASP A 264 8.08 -16.23 -9.06
CA ASP A 264 7.33 -16.39 -10.31
C ASP A 264 6.59 -15.11 -10.68
N ILE A 265 5.94 -14.45 -9.71
CA ILE A 265 5.30 -13.15 -9.92
C ILE A 265 6.30 -12.13 -10.49
N TYR A 266 7.50 -12.04 -9.91
CA TYR A 266 8.57 -11.16 -10.40
C TYR A 266 8.99 -11.53 -11.82
N GLN A 267 9.33 -12.80 -12.08
CA GLN A 267 9.80 -13.27 -13.37
C GLN A 267 8.78 -13.03 -14.49
N ARG A 268 7.50 -13.18 -14.21
CA ARG A 268 6.42 -12.96 -15.17
C ARG A 268 6.12 -11.49 -15.42
N ALA A 269 6.39 -10.60 -14.49
CA ALA A 269 6.25 -9.16 -14.67
C ALA A 269 7.47 -8.52 -15.33
N LEU A 270 8.68 -9.06 -15.12
CA LEU A 270 9.95 -8.51 -15.61
C LEU A 270 9.99 -8.24 -17.12
N PRO A 271 9.45 -9.09 -18.00
CA PRO A 271 9.42 -8.81 -19.44
C PRO A 271 8.77 -7.49 -19.81
N THR A 272 7.78 -7.02 -19.06
CA THR A 272 7.17 -5.70 -19.29
C THR A 272 8.16 -4.58 -19.03
N TYR A 273 8.92 -4.64 -17.94
CA TYR A 273 9.98 -3.67 -17.64
C TYR A 273 11.14 -3.74 -18.65
N GLN A 274 11.49 -4.94 -19.12
CA GLN A 274 12.51 -5.13 -20.17
C GLN A 274 12.10 -4.48 -21.49
N ARG A 275 10.86 -4.72 -21.95
CA ARG A 275 10.35 -4.10 -23.18
C ARG A 275 10.29 -2.57 -23.10
N LEU A 276 10.08 -2.03 -21.91
CA LEU A 276 10.12 -0.58 -21.66
C LEU A 276 11.54 -0.03 -21.48
N GLY A 277 12.58 -0.88 -21.55
CA GLY A 277 13.98 -0.49 -21.39
C GLY A 277 14.39 -0.07 -19.98
N VAL A 278 13.63 -0.50 -18.98
CA VAL A 278 13.85 -0.12 -17.56
C VAL A 278 13.84 -1.33 -16.59
N PRO A 279 14.51 -2.45 -16.93
CA PRO A 279 14.47 -3.66 -16.08
C PRO A 279 14.97 -3.41 -14.66
N GLN A 280 15.88 -2.45 -14.47
CA GLN A 280 16.42 -2.06 -13.15
C GLN A 280 15.39 -1.39 -12.22
N ARG A 281 14.21 -1.03 -12.74
CA ARG A 281 13.12 -0.46 -11.95
C ARG A 281 12.20 -1.51 -11.33
N LEU A 282 12.45 -2.79 -11.60
CA LEU A 282 11.81 -3.91 -10.90
C LEU A 282 12.89 -4.74 -10.23
N ALA A 283 12.78 -4.94 -8.91
CA ALA A 283 13.71 -5.77 -8.16
C ALA A 283 12.97 -6.74 -7.24
N HIS A 284 13.57 -7.89 -6.99
CA HIS A 284 13.12 -8.85 -6.00
C HIS A 284 14.31 -9.26 -5.12
N TYR A 285 14.25 -8.91 -3.83
CA TYR A 285 15.23 -9.35 -2.83
C TYR A 285 14.63 -10.47 -1.99
N VAL A 286 15.27 -11.63 -2.05
CA VAL A 286 14.93 -12.80 -1.24
C VAL A 286 15.96 -12.90 -0.12
N TYR A 287 15.52 -12.92 1.11
CA TYR A 287 16.37 -13.06 2.29
C TYR A 287 16.33 -14.50 2.80
N PRO A 288 17.48 -15.10 3.16
CA PRO A 288 17.54 -16.52 3.50
C PRO A 288 16.87 -16.85 4.83
N ARG A 289 16.66 -15.86 5.70
CA ARG A 289 16.03 -16.02 7.03
C ARG A 289 15.36 -14.72 7.47
N GLY A 290 14.39 -14.83 8.37
CA GLY A 290 13.72 -13.69 9.00
C GLY A 290 12.29 -14.04 9.42
N THR A 291 11.79 -13.38 10.44
CA THR A 291 10.42 -13.54 10.95
C THR A 291 9.56 -12.29 10.76
N GLY A 292 10.06 -11.32 10.02
CA GLY A 292 9.40 -10.04 9.81
C GLY A 292 10.25 -9.10 8.97
N PHE A 293 9.96 -7.82 9.00
CA PHE A 293 10.72 -6.79 8.27
C PHE A 293 11.93 -6.32 9.09
N GLU A 294 12.97 -7.15 9.11
CA GLU A 294 14.17 -6.96 9.92
C GLU A 294 15.02 -5.76 9.48
N PRO A 295 15.95 -5.23 10.33
CA PRO A 295 16.73 -4.03 10.05
C PRO A 295 17.49 -4.07 8.71
N ALA A 296 18.11 -5.20 8.36
CA ALA A 296 18.83 -5.34 7.08
C ALA A 296 17.90 -5.24 5.87
N MET A 297 16.67 -5.78 5.99
CA MET A 297 15.66 -5.72 4.95
C MET A 297 15.11 -4.30 4.81
N ARG A 298 14.84 -3.62 5.94
CA ARG A 298 14.41 -2.21 5.96
C ARG A 298 15.48 -1.29 5.37
N TYR A 299 16.76 -1.52 5.69
CA TYR A 299 17.85 -0.74 5.10
C TYR A 299 17.85 -0.81 3.56
N LYS A 300 17.69 -2.01 2.99
CA LYS A 300 17.59 -2.19 1.52
C LYS A 300 16.35 -1.50 0.94
N ALA A 301 15.21 -1.60 1.63
CA ALA A 301 13.98 -0.94 1.24
C ALA A 301 14.13 0.60 1.23
N TYR A 302 14.76 1.16 2.27
CA TYR A 302 15.01 2.60 2.35
C TYR A 302 16.04 3.07 1.32
N THR A 303 17.07 2.27 1.05
CA THR A 303 18.02 2.55 -0.04
C THR A 303 17.30 2.59 -1.38
N TRP A 304 16.38 1.65 -1.63
CA TRP A 304 15.55 1.65 -2.84
C TRP A 304 14.72 2.94 -2.94
N LEU A 305 13.98 3.29 -1.90
CA LEU A 305 13.17 4.52 -1.88
C LEU A 305 14.02 5.77 -2.06
N ASN A 306 15.19 5.86 -1.39
CA ASN A 306 16.13 6.97 -1.55
C ASN A 306 16.59 7.14 -3.00
N SER A 307 16.89 6.04 -3.70
CA SER A 307 17.38 6.09 -5.09
C SER A 307 16.36 6.68 -6.07
N TRP A 308 15.08 6.64 -5.75
CA TRP A 308 14.02 7.09 -6.64
C TRP A 308 13.31 8.36 -6.18
N LEU A 309 13.25 8.60 -4.86
CA LEU A 309 12.56 9.75 -4.28
C LEU A 309 13.51 10.89 -3.87
N LYS A 310 14.80 10.59 -3.67
CA LYS A 310 15.84 11.57 -3.34
C LYS A 310 17.06 11.44 -4.27
N PRO A 311 16.89 11.50 -5.59
CA PRO A 311 18.05 11.50 -6.47
C PRO A 311 18.90 12.74 -6.14
N TYR A 312 20.21 12.55 -6.10
CA TYR A 312 21.22 13.60 -5.83
C TYR A 312 21.16 14.69 -6.90
#